data_a9a6aec5929a17afd8352964ad3a70c5
#
_entry.id   a9a6aec5929a17afd8352964ad3a70c5
#
_cell.length_a   1.000
_cell.length_b   1.000
_cell.length_c   1.000
_cell.angle_alpha   90.00
_cell.angle_beta   90.00
_cell.angle_gamma   90.00
#
_symmetry.space_group_name_H-M   'P 1'
#
loop_
_entity.id
_entity.type
_entity.pdbx_description
1 polymer ?
#
loop_
_entity_poly.entity_id
_entity_poly.type
_entity_poly.pdbx_seq_one_letter_code
_entity_poly.pdbx_strand_id
1 'polypeptide(L)'
;MAAFKFCPAAAAAVLMFAVAGCALSSQRANESAGKPSVPAHILRGDRVQERYHAYLRRLEQFHRSLAVAVKTAAPDLLPKLKSPQPLQHGYRILPKIVADAPPPTGPQRATSVAYSWPRTDQMIDRELEDLARSEAELARAAALTPADRKTVYGKLTDGYVARRERQENIEAHIKHNRFWQATIAGDRSRYDRETELHDAVLERQAVLDALSAVDDAEFKKALKGIQAIEGSPGRAELENAFKVREKTLARIIHDATQRIRASPFLRVEHPEPHVWILRVFFYTDIEDSGFVGSIKEAVEKVWRQRDGDDKEFRVEVSISFIPAAGLYREAPMPDTGAEIDGGRHALLFPSDGAVMTTGALATHVFGRAIILGPHDIAPRVLAHELGHILGFRDLYFRGYKDLGPDGLQVMEVMAEPDDIMGNPGTGRVLRRHFERMIESAGGVLEQ
;
A
#
# COMPACT_ATOMS: atom_id res chain seq x y z
N MET A 1 -5.09 -18.62 -22.71
CA MET A 1 -5.90 -18.03 -21.61
C MET A 1 -5.31 -18.53 -20.30
N ALA A 2 -4.34 -17.85 -19.76
CA ALA A 2 -3.75 -18.18 -18.45
C ALA A 2 -4.27 -17.14 -17.46
N ALA A 3 -5.06 -17.60 -16.51
CA ALA A 3 -5.58 -16.77 -15.43
C ALA A 3 -4.41 -16.40 -14.52
N PHE A 4 -4.07 -15.12 -14.48
CA PHE A 4 -3.12 -14.57 -13.52
C PHE A 4 -3.73 -14.68 -12.12
N LYS A 5 -3.16 -15.55 -11.32
CA LYS A 5 -3.37 -15.54 -9.87
C LYS A 5 -2.56 -14.38 -9.30
N PHE A 6 -3.20 -13.27 -9.01
CA PHE A 6 -2.64 -12.23 -8.17
C PHE A 6 -2.35 -12.84 -6.79
N CYS A 7 -1.12 -12.73 -6.32
CA CYS A 7 -0.77 -13.03 -4.94
C CYS A 7 -1.28 -11.85 -4.07
N PRO A 8 -2.29 -12.03 -3.23
CA PRO A 8 -2.91 -10.91 -2.49
C PRO A 8 -2.01 -10.32 -1.40
N ALA A 9 -0.94 -11.00 -1.03
CA ALA A 9 -0.04 -10.54 0.03
C ALA A 9 0.78 -9.28 -0.32
N ALA A 10 1.08 -9.05 -1.61
CA ALA A 10 1.85 -7.88 -2.02
C ALA A 10 1.02 -6.59 -2.16
N ALA A 11 -0.30 -6.71 -2.37
CA ALA A 11 -1.18 -5.55 -2.53
C ALA A 11 -1.62 -4.92 -1.20
N ALA A 12 -1.57 -5.66 -0.10
CA ALA A 12 -2.00 -5.17 1.21
C ALA A 12 -0.96 -4.26 1.90
N ALA A 13 0.32 -4.38 1.54
CA ALA A 13 1.41 -3.62 2.17
C ALA A 13 1.56 -2.17 1.65
N VAL A 14 0.97 -1.85 0.50
CA VAL A 14 1.17 -0.54 -0.19
C VAL A 14 0.20 0.54 0.27
N LEU A 15 -0.75 0.23 1.12
CA LEU A 15 -1.95 1.05 1.31
C LEU A 15 -2.06 1.68 2.69
N MET A 16 -0.99 2.24 3.27
CA MET A 16 -1.20 2.99 4.51
C MET A 16 -0.28 4.21 4.68
N PHE A 17 -0.95 5.35 4.80
CA PHE A 17 -0.67 6.54 5.60
C PHE A 17 0.30 7.61 5.11
N ALA A 18 -0.29 8.66 4.55
CA ALA A 18 0.13 10.00 4.88
C ALA A 18 -0.98 10.65 5.74
N VAL A 19 -0.91 10.54 7.05
CA VAL A 19 -1.78 11.31 7.96
C VAL A 19 -1.10 12.64 8.23
N ALA A 20 -1.50 13.69 7.50
CA ALA A 20 -1.21 15.06 7.92
C ALA A 20 -2.17 15.40 9.07
N GLY A 21 -1.66 15.58 10.28
CA GLY A 21 -2.41 16.08 11.41
C GLY A 21 -2.94 17.49 11.13
N CYS A 22 -4.27 17.63 11.04
CA CYS A 22 -4.93 18.93 11.13
C CYS A 22 -5.47 19.12 12.54
N ALA A 23 -4.98 20.15 13.20
CA ALA A 23 -5.49 20.62 14.47
C ALA A 23 -6.96 21.04 14.34
N LEU A 24 -7.82 20.48 15.18
CA LEU A 24 -9.21 20.90 15.35
C LEU A 24 -9.26 22.24 16.09
N SER A 25 -9.55 23.30 15.36
CA SER A 25 -10.00 24.56 15.96
C SER A 25 -11.49 24.47 16.25
N SER A 26 -11.85 24.55 17.53
CA SER A 26 -13.21 24.61 18.00
C SER A 26 -13.83 25.99 17.67
N GLN A 27 -14.80 26.03 16.77
CA GLN A 27 -15.74 27.11 16.68
C GLN A 27 -17.12 26.68 17.24
N ARG A 28 -17.50 27.28 18.37
CA ARG A 28 -18.86 27.22 18.88
C ARG A 28 -19.78 28.03 17.95
N ALA A 29 -20.73 27.38 17.33
CA ALA A 29 -21.83 28.02 16.64
C ALA A 29 -23.17 27.56 17.23
N ASN A 30 -24.01 28.53 17.48
CA ASN A 30 -25.35 28.61 18.03
C ASN A 30 -26.26 27.37 17.90
N GLU A 31 -26.85 26.99 19.04
CA GLU A 31 -28.00 26.10 19.18
C GLU A 31 -29.30 26.78 18.71
N SER A 32 -29.82 26.35 17.57
CA SER A 32 -31.26 26.18 17.28
C SER A 32 -31.49 25.65 15.86
N ALA A 33 -31.05 24.41 15.58
CA ALA A 33 -31.45 23.70 14.39
C ALA A 33 -31.64 22.23 14.76
N GLY A 34 -32.71 21.60 14.25
CA GLY A 34 -33.02 20.19 14.49
C GLY A 34 -31.79 19.31 14.31
N LYS A 35 -31.72 18.21 15.08
CA LYS A 35 -30.60 17.28 15.07
C LYS A 35 -30.11 17.09 13.64
N PRO A 36 -28.81 17.39 13.32
CA PRO A 36 -28.32 17.24 11.96
C PRO A 36 -28.54 15.80 11.53
N SER A 37 -29.25 15.60 10.42
CA SER A 37 -29.44 14.27 9.86
C SER A 37 -28.08 13.70 9.46
N VAL A 38 -27.75 12.50 9.96
CA VAL A 38 -26.50 11.83 9.62
C VAL A 38 -26.45 11.64 8.10
N PRO A 39 -25.39 12.07 7.41
CA PRO A 39 -25.29 11.92 5.96
C PRO A 39 -25.49 10.47 5.50
N ALA A 40 -26.19 10.28 4.40
CA ALA A 40 -26.57 8.95 3.89
C ALA A 40 -25.36 8.01 3.66
N HIS A 41 -24.21 8.54 3.22
CA HIS A 41 -22.99 7.77 3.03
C HIS A 41 -22.37 7.25 4.33
N ILE A 42 -22.54 7.97 5.45
CA ILE A 42 -22.12 7.51 6.78
C ILE A 42 -23.00 6.33 7.21
N LEU A 43 -24.31 6.47 7.06
CA LEU A 43 -25.28 5.40 7.35
C LEU A 43 -25.02 4.16 6.48
N ARG A 44 -24.57 4.34 5.23
CA ARG A 44 -24.18 3.23 4.36
C ARG A 44 -22.97 2.49 4.92
N GLY A 45 -21.93 3.23 5.32
CA GLY A 45 -20.72 2.67 5.93
C GLY A 45 -21.02 1.91 7.21
N ASP A 46 -21.91 2.42 8.07
CA ASP A 46 -22.30 1.74 9.31
C ASP A 46 -22.98 0.41 9.02
N ARG A 47 -23.92 0.35 8.07
CA ARG A 47 -24.58 -0.88 7.64
C ARG A 47 -23.60 -1.92 7.10
N VAL A 48 -22.63 -1.49 6.25
CA VAL A 48 -21.60 -2.39 5.73
C VAL A 48 -20.75 -2.96 6.86
N GLN A 49 -20.37 -2.13 7.83
CA GLN A 49 -19.60 -2.57 8.98
C GLN A 49 -20.39 -3.52 9.90
N GLU A 50 -21.66 -3.26 10.13
CA GLU A 50 -22.55 -4.18 10.87
C GLU A 50 -22.66 -5.56 10.19
N ARG A 51 -22.81 -5.58 8.86
CA ARG A 51 -22.81 -6.83 8.08
C ARG A 51 -21.49 -7.56 8.18
N TYR A 52 -20.37 -6.85 8.13
CA TYR A 52 -19.05 -7.43 8.32
C TYR A 52 -18.92 -8.06 9.72
N HIS A 53 -19.33 -7.38 10.77
CA HIS A 53 -19.32 -7.93 12.12
C HIS A 53 -20.24 -9.17 12.25
N ALA A 54 -21.38 -9.20 11.57
CA ALA A 54 -22.23 -10.38 11.52
C ALA A 54 -21.55 -11.57 10.82
N TYR A 55 -20.85 -11.31 9.70
CA TYR A 55 -20.00 -12.31 9.03
C TYR A 55 -18.92 -12.86 9.98
N LEU A 56 -18.20 -11.99 10.71
CA LEU A 56 -17.15 -12.42 11.62
C LEU A 56 -17.68 -13.34 12.73
N ARG A 57 -18.83 -13.00 13.33
CA ARG A 57 -19.47 -13.85 14.35
C ARG A 57 -19.84 -15.23 13.78
N ARG A 58 -20.36 -15.28 12.56
CA ARG A 58 -20.72 -16.53 11.88
C ARG A 58 -19.48 -17.36 11.53
N LEU A 59 -18.42 -16.70 11.04
CA LEU A 59 -17.13 -17.36 10.76
C LEU A 59 -16.51 -17.97 12.03
N GLU A 60 -16.58 -17.28 13.15
CA GLU A 60 -16.11 -17.79 14.43
C GLU A 60 -16.91 -19.02 14.89
N GLN A 61 -18.23 -19.00 14.73
CA GLN A 61 -19.08 -20.15 15.04
C GLN A 61 -18.73 -21.35 14.15
N PHE A 62 -18.56 -21.14 12.85
CA PHE A 62 -18.09 -22.19 11.91
C PHE A 62 -16.74 -22.76 12.35
N HIS A 63 -15.78 -21.90 12.70
CA HIS A 63 -14.47 -22.32 13.18
C HIS A 63 -14.55 -23.23 14.41
N ARG A 64 -15.35 -22.84 15.39
CA ARG A 64 -15.57 -23.66 16.59
C ARG A 64 -16.15 -25.03 16.23
N SER A 65 -17.14 -25.07 15.34
CA SER A 65 -17.77 -26.31 14.89
C SER A 65 -16.79 -27.19 14.11
N LEU A 66 -16.00 -26.62 13.21
CA LEU A 66 -14.98 -27.32 12.45
C LEU A 66 -13.87 -27.86 13.37
N ALA A 67 -13.41 -27.08 14.35
CA ALA A 67 -12.39 -27.48 15.30
C ALA A 67 -12.84 -28.70 16.16
N VAL A 68 -14.10 -28.71 16.59
CA VAL A 68 -14.69 -29.85 17.30
C VAL A 68 -14.71 -31.11 16.43
N ALA A 69 -15.17 -30.99 15.18
CA ALA A 69 -15.24 -32.07 14.21
C ALA A 69 -13.84 -32.64 13.87
N VAL A 70 -12.88 -31.77 13.62
CA VAL A 70 -11.49 -32.13 13.31
C VAL A 70 -10.81 -32.79 14.50
N LYS A 71 -11.01 -32.28 15.73
CA LYS A 71 -10.43 -32.86 16.94
C LYS A 71 -10.78 -34.34 17.09
N THR A 72 -12.00 -34.70 16.71
CA THR A 72 -12.51 -36.09 16.88
C THR A 72 -12.08 -37.00 15.71
N ALA A 73 -12.08 -36.51 14.47
CA ALA A 73 -11.95 -37.37 13.30
C ALA A 73 -10.64 -37.18 12.50
N ALA A 74 -9.92 -36.08 12.70
CA ALA A 74 -8.68 -35.74 11.98
C ALA A 74 -7.78 -34.81 12.81
N PRO A 75 -7.30 -35.26 14.00
CA PRO A 75 -6.58 -34.41 14.95
C PRO A 75 -5.28 -33.82 14.42
N ASP A 76 -4.70 -34.41 13.40
CA ASP A 76 -3.52 -33.90 12.64
C ASP A 76 -3.78 -32.59 11.92
N LEU A 77 -5.03 -32.22 11.67
CA LEU A 77 -5.41 -30.94 11.06
C LEU A 77 -5.57 -29.79 12.07
N LEU A 78 -5.67 -30.08 13.37
CA LEU A 78 -5.86 -29.06 14.41
C LEU A 78 -4.80 -27.94 14.42
N PRO A 79 -3.50 -28.21 14.19
CA PRO A 79 -2.51 -27.15 14.15
C PRO A 79 -2.81 -26.06 13.11
N LYS A 80 -3.43 -26.43 11.98
CA LYS A 80 -3.82 -25.48 10.93
C LYS A 80 -5.01 -24.59 11.36
N LEU A 81 -5.87 -25.09 12.24
CA LEU A 81 -7.03 -24.35 12.77
C LEU A 81 -6.70 -23.50 14.00
N LYS A 82 -5.53 -23.65 14.59
CA LYS A 82 -5.11 -22.70 15.60
C LYS A 82 -5.09 -21.33 14.95
N SER A 83 -5.93 -20.41 15.45
CA SER A 83 -5.85 -19.02 15.08
C SER A 83 -4.39 -18.60 15.13
N PRO A 84 -3.81 -18.08 14.07
CA PRO A 84 -2.56 -17.38 14.24
C PRO A 84 -2.80 -16.41 15.39
N GLN A 85 -1.87 -16.36 16.33
CA GLN A 85 -1.89 -15.34 17.39
C GLN A 85 -2.18 -14.02 16.68
N PRO A 86 -3.06 -13.15 17.23
CA PRO A 86 -3.20 -11.80 16.71
C PRO A 86 -1.80 -11.28 16.46
N LEU A 87 -1.53 -10.75 15.27
CA LEU A 87 -0.21 -10.22 14.98
C LEU A 87 0.14 -9.30 16.13
N GLN A 88 1.15 -9.69 16.92
CA GLN A 88 1.66 -8.82 17.94
C GLN A 88 2.18 -7.61 17.20
N HIS A 89 1.56 -6.47 17.40
CA HIS A 89 1.94 -5.21 16.77
C HIS A 89 2.18 -4.18 17.86
N GLY A 90 2.97 -3.20 17.51
CA GLY A 90 3.20 -2.08 18.39
C GLY A 90 4.68 -1.87 18.70
N TYR A 91 4.91 -1.02 19.68
CA TYR A 91 6.24 -0.61 20.09
C TYR A 91 7.09 -1.81 20.53
N ARG A 92 8.34 -1.87 20.08
CA ARG A 92 9.30 -2.96 20.31
C ARG A 92 8.92 -4.32 19.72
N ILE A 93 7.93 -4.38 18.86
CA ILE A 93 7.62 -5.59 18.10
C ILE A 93 8.22 -5.46 16.72
N LEU A 94 9.10 -6.40 16.36
CA LEU A 94 9.82 -6.36 15.08
C LEU A 94 9.07 -7.16 14.02
N PRO A 95 8.93 -6.64 12.80
CA PRO A 95 8.49 -7.43 11.66
C PRO A 95 9.56 -8.45 11.25
N LYS A 96 9.15 -9.46 10.49
CA LYS A 96 10.09 -10.37 9.84
C LYS A 96 10.44 -9.81 8.46
N ILE A 97 11.75 -9.79 8.15
CA ILE A 97 12.20 -9.49 6.80
C ILE A 97 12.04 -10.75 5.95
N VAL A 98 11.28 -10.62 4.85
CA VAL A 98 10.99 -11.72 3.90
C VAL A 98 11.62 -11.41 2.55
N ALA A 99 11.73 -12.42 1.69
CA ALA A 99 12.26 -12.20 0.34
C ALA A 99 11.34 -11.31 -0.49
N ASP A 100 11.94 -10.51 -1.38
CA ASP A 100 11.19 -9.77 -2.39
C ASP A 100 10.38 -10.71 -3.29
N ALA A 101 9.22 -10.23 -3.74
CA ALA A 101 8.51 -10.90 -4.81
C ALA A 101 9.37 -10.93 -6.09
N PRO A 102 9.28 -12.00 -6.90
CA PRO A 102 9.98 -12.02 -8.17
C PRO A 102 9.53 -10.86 -9.06
N PRO A 103 10.44 -10.26 -9.84
CA PRO A 103 10.07 -9.22 -10.77
C PRO A 103 9.04 -9.75 -11.79
N PRO A 104 8.06 -8.94 -12.19
CA PRO A 104 7.07 -9.36 -13.17
C PRO A 104 7.72 -9.64 -14.52
N THR A 105 7.18 -10.64 -15.20
CA THR A 105 7.57 -10.97 -16.57
C THR A 105 6.78 -10.12 -17.56
N GLY A 106 7.41 -9.13 -18.15
CA GLY A 106 6.82 -8.25 -19.17
C GLY A 106 6.50 -6.82 -18.69
N PRO A 107 6.06 -5.96 -19.61
CA PRO A 107 5.77 -4.56 -19.29
C PRO A 107 4.59 -4.46 -18.34
N GLN A 108 4.77 -3.65 -17.30
CA GLN A 108 3.71 -3.36 -16.35
C GLN A 108 2.79 -2.29 -16.91
N ARG A 109 1.49 -2.48 -16.70
CA ARG A 109 0.47 -1.52 -17.12
C ARG A 109 -0.09 -0.80 -15.91
N ALA A 110 -0.39 0.48 -16.09
CA ALA A 110 -1.15 1.23 -15.12
C ALA A 110 -2.54 0.59 -14.96
N THR A 111 -2.90 0.23 -13.72
CA THR A 111 -4.19 -0.33 -13.36
C THR A 111 -4.78 0.46 -12.21
N SER A 112 -6.06 0.77 -12.27
CA SER A 112 -6.74 1.44 -11.17
C SER A 112 -7.42 0.42 -10.25
N VAL A 113 -7.18 0.55 -8.96
CA VAL A 113 -7.87 -0.20 -7.90
C VAL A 113 -8.96 0.69 -7.30
N ALA A 114 -10.18 0.22 -7.27
CA ALA A 114 -11.32 0.99 -6.74
C ALA A 114 -11.71 0.50 -5.34
N TYR A 115 -11.94 1.46 -4.43
CA TYR A 115 -12.45 1.26 -3.07
C TYR A 115 -13.79 1.96 -2.95
N SER A 116 -14.85 1.23 -2.59
CA SER A 116 -16.19 1.82 -2.37
C SER A 116 -17.02 0.91 -1.47
N TRP A 117 -18.06 1.48 -0.84
CA TRP A 117 -18.98 0.70 -0.02
C TRP A 117 -19.68 -0.42 -0.81
N PRO A 118 -20.21 -0.19 -2.03
CA PRO A 118 -20.80 -1.26 -2.83
C PRO A 118 -19.82 -2.41 -3.11
N ARG A 119 -18.55 -2.10 -3.36
CA ARG A 119 -17.52 -3.12 -3.57
C ARG A 119 -17.23 -3.91 -2.30
N THR A 120 -17.12 -3.22 -1.17
CA THR A 120 -16.93 -3.87 0.15
C THR A 120 -18.11 -4.79 0.48
N ASP A 121 -19.33 -4.35 0.22
CA ASP A 121 -20.54 -5.15 0.37
C ASP A 121 -20.50 -6.44 -0.48
N GLN A 122 -20.12 -6.32 -1.75
CA GLN A 122 -19.95 -7.48 -2.64
C GLN A 122 -18.88 -8.46 -2.15
N MET A 123 -17.81 -7.96 -1.54
CA MET A 123 -16.78 -8.83 -0.94
C MET A 123 -17.37 -9.61 0.23
N ILE A 124 -18.14 -8.96 1.10
CA ILE A 124 -18.82 -9.59 2.24
C ILE A 124 -19.84 -10.63 1.74
N ASP A 125 -20.62 -10.32 0.71
CA ASP A 125 -21.59 -11.25 0.13
C ASP A 125 -20.92 -12.55 -0.36
N ARG A 126 -19.81 -12.43 -1.09
CA ARG A 126 -19.05 -13.60 -1.57
C ARG A 126 -18.54 -14.45 -0.42
N GLU A 127 -18.03 -13.83 0.63
CA GLU A 127 -17.56 -14.57 1.81
C GLU A 127 -18.71 -15.25 2.58
N LEU A 128 -19.86 -14.60 2.68
CA LEU A 128 -21.08 -15.18 3.27
C LEU A 128 -21.59 -16.39 2.49
N GLU A 129 -21.57 -16.32 1.14
CA GLU A 129 -21.93 -17.45 0.28
C GLU A 129 -20.95 -18.61 0.40
N ASP A 130 -19.64 -18.31 0.40
CA ASP A 130 -18.59 -19.31 0.61
C ASP A 130 -18.70 -19.98 1.97
N LEU A 131 -18.99 -19.20 3.02
CA LEU A 131 -19.19 -19.71 4.37
C LEU A 131 -20.40 -20.63 4.45
N ALA A 132 -21.53 -20.24 3.84
CA ALA A 132 -22.73 -21.05 3.80
C ALA A 132 -22.50 -22.41 3.10
N ARG A 133 -21.72 -22.42 1.99
CA ARG A 133 -21.33 -23.67 1.33
C ARG A 133 -20.47 -24.55 2.25
N SER A 134 -19.53 -23.95 2.96
CA SER A 134 -18.64 -24.68 3.90
C SER A 134 -19.39 -25.24 5.09
N GLU A 135 -20.37 -24.52 5.64
CA GLU A 135 -21.25 -24.99 6.70
C GLU A 135 -22.09 -26.19 6.27
N ALA A 136 -22.66 -26.13 5.06
CA ALA A 136 -23.43 -27.25 4.48
C ALA A 136 -22.55 -28.47 4.20
N GLU A 137 -21.28 -28.27 3.78
CA GLU A 137 -20.32 -29.34 3.55
C GLU A 137 -19.90 -29.99 4.88
N LEU A 138 -19.65 -29.18 5.91
CA LEU A 138 -19.36 -29.67 7.27
C LEU A 138 -20.50 -30.52 7.83
N ALA A 139 -21.73 -30.06 7.68
CA ALA A 139 -22.92 -30.81 8.14
C ALA A 139 -23.05 -32.18 7.43
N ARG A 140 -22.81 -32.22 6.13
CA ARG A 140 -22.86 -33.46 5.32
C ARG A 140 -21.71 -34.42 5.65
N ALA A 141 -20.56 -33.92 6.04
CA ALA A 141 -19.36 -34.72 6.34
C ALA A 141 -19.60 -35.74 7.47
N ALA A 142 -20.52 -35.48 8.40
CA ALA A 142 -20.85 -36.38 9.48
C ALA A 142 -21.36 -37.78 9.01
N ALA A 143 -21.99 -37.83 7.85
CA ALA A 143 -22.54 -39.07 7.27
C ALA A 143 -21.55 -39.84 6.36
N LEU A 144 -20.33 -39.31 6.14
CA LEU A 144 -19.32 -39.91 5.25
C LEU A 144 -18.50 -40.99 5.94
N THR A 145 -17.81 -41.79 5.12
CA THR A 145 -16.79 -42.73 5.64
C THR A 145 -15.66 -41.98 6.36
N PRO A 146 -14.90 -42.61 7.26
CA PRO A 146 -13.78 -41.96 7.95
C PRO A 146 -12.75 -41.33 6.99
N ALA A 147 -12.44 -42.02 5.90
CA ALA A 147 -11.46 -41.54 4.91
C ALA A 147 -11.98 -40.30 4.13
N ASP A 148 -13.22 -40.38 3.65
CA ASP A 148 -13.84 -39.26 2.93
C ASP A 148 -14.04 -38.06 3.85
N ARG A 149 -14.44 -38.32 5.09
CA ARG A 149 -14.61 -37.28 6.13
C ARG A 149 -13.31 -36.54 6.40
N LYS A 150 -12.18 -37.25 6.53
CA LYS A 150 -10.87 -36.64 6.72
C LYS A 150 -10.50 -35.74 5.52
N THR A 151 -10.79 -36.18 4.30
CA THR A 151 -10.55 -35.40 3.08
C THR A 151 -11.38 -34.11 3.08
N VAL A 152 -12.66 -34.19 3.41
CA VAL A 152 -13.53 -33.00 3.51
C VAL A 152 -13.05 -32.05 4.58
N TYR A 153 -12.67 -32.55 5.76
CA TYR A 153 -12.15 -31.69 6.82
C TYR A 153 -10.84 -31.01 6.44
N GLY A 154 -9.94 -31.69 5.71
CA GLY A 154 -8.74 -31.08 5.16
C GLY A 154 -9.07 -29.89 4.27
N LYS A 155 -9.97 -30.08 3.30
CA LYS A 155 -10.44 -29.03 2.39
C LYS A 155 -11.09 -27.84 3.14
N LEU A 156 -11.95 -28.12 4.12
CA LEU A 156 -12.60 -27.08 4.94
C LEU A 156 -11.60 -26.30 5.78
N THR A 157 -10.57 -26.97 6.31
CA THR A 157 -9.49 -26.36 7.09
C THR A 157 -8.65 -25.42 6.22
N ASP A 158 -8.24 -25.87 5.03
CA ASP A 158 -7.48 -25.04 4.10
C ASP A 158 -8.33 -23.84 3.61
N GLY A 159 -9.62 -24.08 3.35
CA GLY A 159 -10.57 -23.02 3.01
C GLY A 159 -10.77 -22.00 4.14
N TYR A 160 -10.74 -22.41 5.39
CA TYR A 160 -10.82 -21.50 6.53
C TYR A 160 -9.57 -20.60 6.62
N VAL A 161 -8.37 -21.16 6.44
CA VAL A 161 -7.12 -20.37 6.45
C VAL A 161 -7.14 -19.31 5.34
N ALA A 162 -7.45 -19.72 4.11
CA ALA A 162 -7.56 -18.80 2.99
C ALA A 162 -8.63 -17.70 3.20
N ARG A 163 -9.72 -17.99 3.90
CA ARG A 163 -10.77 -17.02 4.25
C ARG A 163 -10.28 -15.99 5.25
N ARG A 164 -9.41 -16.39 6.17
CA ARG A 164 -8.79 -15.45 7.11
C ARG A 164 -7.94 -14.40 6.41
N GLU A 165 -7.18 -14.79 5.41
CA GLU A 165 -6.39 -13.86 4.59
C GLU A 165 -7.28 -12.86 3.83
N ARG A 166 -8.43 -13.32 3.30
CA ARG A 166 -9.39 -12.45 2.62
C ARG A 166 -10.12 -11.50 3.56
N GLN A 167 -10.28 -11.87 4.84
CA GLN A 167 -10.83 -11.02 5.89
C GLN A 167 -10.00 -9.74 6.06
N GLU A 168 -8.67 -9.84 6.09
CA GLU A 168 -7.77 -8.69 6.22
C GLU A 168 -7.97 -7.69 5.07
N ASN A 169 -8.22 -8.19 3.87
CA ASN A 169 -8.52 -7.35 2.71
C ASN A 169 -9.85 -6.58 2.87
N ILE A 170 -10.90 -7.22 3.40
CA ILE A 170 -12.18 -6.52 3.68
C ILE A 170 -11.98 -5.44 4.74
N GLU A 171 -11.22 -5.72 5.80
CA GLU A 171 -10.91 -4.74 6.84
C GLU A 171 -10.13 -3.54 6.29
N ALA A 172 -9.16 -3.78 5.42
CA ALA A 172 -8.42 -2.73 4.73
C ALA A 172 -9.37 -1.84 3.90
N HIS A 173 -10.30 -2.44 3.15
CA HIS A 173 -11.32 -1.70 2.40
C HIS A 173 -12.22 -0.85 3.29
N ILE A 174 -12.68 -1.37 4.44
CA ILE A 174 -13.52 -0.63 5.39
C ILE A 174 -12.75 0.57 5.95
N LYS A 175 -11.54 0.35 6.46
CA LYS A 175 -10.67 1.40 7.00
C LYS A 175 -10.40 2.49 5.96
N HIS A 176 -10.06 2.08 4.75
CA HIS A 176 -9.76 2.97 3.64
C HIS A 176 -10.96 3.85 3.26
N ASN A 177 -12.14 3.25 3.09
CA ASN A 177 -13.36 3.99 2.81
C ASN A 177 -13.68 5.02 3.93
N ARG A 178 -13.56 4.63 5.19
CA ARG A 178 -13.78 5.52 6.34
C ARG A 178 -12.81 6.70 6.34
N PHE A 179 -11.53 6.41 6.17
CA PHE A 179 -10.48 7.43 6.14
C PHE A 179 -10.74 8.46 5.05
N TRP A 180 -10.98 8.00 3.81
CA TRP A 180 -11.17 8.93 2.69
C TRP A 180 -12.45 9.74 2.79
N GLN A 181 -13.54 9.17 3.26
CA GLN A 181 -14.77 9.91 3.48
C GLN A 181 -14.58 11.06 4.50
N ALA A 182 -13.85 10.79 5.58
CA ALA A 182 -13.55 11.83 6.57
C ALA A 182 -12.62 12.91 6.03
N THR A 183 -11.66 12.55 5.16
CA THR A 183 -10.63 13.46 4.65
C THR A 183 -11.16 14.34 3.52
N ILE A 184 -11.96 13.80 2.59
CA ILE A 184 -12.49 14.55 1.43
C ILE A 184 -13.50 15.63 1.85
N ALA A 185 -14.20 15.43 2.94
CA ALA A 185 -15.13 16.45 3.45
C ALA A 185 -14.47 17.80 3.77
N GLY A 186 -13.13 17.82 3.94
CA GLY A 186 -12.38 19.02 4.33
C GLY A 186 -11.75 19.84 3.19
N ASP A 187 -11.45 19.25 2.04
CA ASP A 187 -10.74 19.97 0.94
C ASP A 187 -11.01 19.36 -0.43
N ARG A 188 -12.17 19.67 -1.00
CA ARG A 188 -12.61 19.10 -2.29
C ARG A 188 -11.74 19.55 -3.47
N SER A 189 -11.24 20.77 -3.47
CA SER A 189 -10.47 21.31 -4.60
C SER A 189 -9.12 20.63 -4.82
N ARG A 190 -8.52 20.11 -3.75
CA ARG A 190 -7.30 19.31 -3.81
C ARG A 190 -7.55 18.00 -4.53
N TYR A 191 -8.68 17.37 -4.29
CA TYR A 191 -9.03 16.05 -4.84
C TYR A 191 -9.41 16.10 -6.31
N ASP A 192 -9.94 17.21 -6.79
CA ASP A 192 -10.22 17.41 -8.22
C ASP A 192 -8.91 17.36 -9.03
N ARG A 193 -7.85 18.00 -8.54
CA ARG A 193 -6.51 17.96 -9.19
C ARG A 193 -5.86 16.58 -9.14
N GLU A 194 -6.01 15.84 -8.04
CA GLU A 194 -5.53 14.46 -7.95
C GLU A 194 -6.29 13.56 -8.93
N THR A 195 -7.61 13.78 -9.09
CA THR A 195 -8.43 13.05 -10.07
C THR A 195 -7.99 13.32 -11.50
N GLU A 196 -7.69 14.57 -11.84
CA GLU A 196 -7.15 14.92 -13.17
C GLU A 196 -5.83 14.17 -13.47
N LEU A 197 -4.94 14.05 -12.48
CA LEU A 197 -3.70 13.29 -12.65
C LEU A 197 -3.94 11.79 -12.77
N HIS A 198 -4.84 11.23 -11.96
CA HIS A 198 -5.26 9.83 -12.05
C HIS A 198 -5.80 9.51 -13.44
N ASP A 199 -6.71 10.34 -13.95
CA ASP A 199 -7.34 10.15 -15.25
C ASP A 199 -6.33 10.32 -16.39
N ALA A 200 -5.38 11.26 -16.26
CA ALA A 200 -4.30 11.43 -17.23
C ALA A 200 -3.40 10.19 -17.33
N VAL A 201 -3.13 9.49 -16.21
CA VAL A 201 -2.36 8.23 -16.23
C VAL A 201 -3.12 7.14 -16.96
N LEU A 202 -4.40 6.96 -16.67
CA LEU A 202 -5.23 5.94 -17.34
C LEU A 202 -5.41 6.26 -18.82
N GLU A 203 -5.67 7.51 -19.18
CA GLU A 203 -5.79 7.93 -20.56
C GLU A 203 -4.46 7.71 -21.33
N ARG A 204 -3.31 8.04 -20.71
CA ARG A 204 -2.00 7.77 -21.34
C ARG A 204 -1.82 6.27 -21.62
N GLN A 205 -2.19 5.41 -20.68
CA GLN A 205 -2.11 3.96 -20.90
C GLN A 205 -3.01 3.52 -22.06
N ALA A 206 -4.24 4.03 -22.15
CA ALA A 206 -5.15 3.73 -23.25
C ALA A 206 -4.62 4.23 -24.60
N VAL A 207 -4.01 5.42 -24.62
CA VAL A 207 -3.37 5.97 -25.85
C VAL A 207 -2.19 5.10 -26.29
N LEU A 208 -1.34 4.64 -25.36
CA LEU A 208 -0.24 3.73 -25.68
C LEU A 208 -0.74 2.37 -26.18
N ASP A 209 -1.81 1.84 -25.57
CA ASP A 209 -2.47 0.61 -26.04
C ASP A 209 -3.04 0.76 -27.46
N ALA A 210 -3.66 1.91 -27.77
CA ALA A 210 -4.15 2.19 -29.12
C ALA A 210 -3.02 2.31 -30.14
N LEU A 211 -1.91 2.99 -29.78
CA LEU A 211 -0.76 3.14 -30.67
C LEU A 211 -0.01 1.82 -30.92
N SER A 212 -0.09 0.86 -30.00
CA SER A 212 0.51 -0.49 -30.10
C SER A 212 -0.44 -1.55 -30.63
N ALA A 213 -1.72 -1.23 -30.88
CA ALA A 213 -2.71 -2.19 -31.32
C ALA A 213 -2.39 -2.78 -32.69
N VAL A 214 -2.34 -4.13 -32.78
CA VAL A 214 -2.01 -4.86 -34.01
C VAL A 214 -3.21 -4.94 -34.94
N ASP A 215 -4.43 -4.94 -34.39
CA ASP A 215 -5.69 -5.02 -35.14
C ASP A 215 -6.74 -3.99 -34.69
N ASP A 216 -7.84 -3.91 -35.46
CA ASP A 216 -8.92 -2.96 -35.18
C ASP A 216 -9.75 -3.31 -33.93
N ALA A 217 -9.74 -4.56 -33.47
CA ALA A 217 -10.46 -4.94 -32.27
C ALA A 217 -9.72 -4.45 -31.02
N GLU A 218 -8.40 -4.61 -30.98
CA GLU A 218 -7.55 -4.03 -29.92
C GLU A 218 -7.61 -2.52 -29.92
N PHE A 219 -7.51 -1.90 -31.11
CA PHE A 219 -7.63 -0.45 -31.26
C PHE A 219 -8.96 0.08 -30.70
N LYS A 220 -10.10 -0.50 -31.13
CA LYS A 220 -11.42 -0.12 -30.62
C LYS A 220 -11.57 -0.35 -29.12
N LYS A 221 -10.92 -1.38 -28.56
CA LYS A 221 -10.92 -1.61 -27.10
C LYS A 221 -10.19 -0.50 -26.36
N ALA A 222 -9.03 -0.08 -26.86
CA ALA A 222 -8.24 1.00 -26.27
C ALA A 222 -8.96 2.36 -26.34
N LEU A 223 -9.71 2.63 -27.41
CA LEU A 223 -10.49 3.88 -27.56
C LEU A 223 -11.46 4.14 -26.39
N LYS A 224 -11.94 3.10 -25.70
CA LYS A 224 -12.86 3.26 -24.57
C LYS A 224 -12.22 3.99 -23.37
N GLY A 225 -10.90 3.99 -23.27
CA GLY A 225 -10.16 4.67 -22.20
C GLY A 225 -9.64 6.07 -22.58
N ILE A 226 -9.96 6.54 -23.78
CA ILE A 226 -9.46 7.83 -24.29
C ILE A 226 -10.63 8.82 -24.33
N GLN A 227 -10.38 10.06 -23.90
CA GLN A 227 -11.38 11.13 -24.04
C GLN A 227 -11.76 11.32 -25.51
N ALA A 228 -13.06 11.46 -25.75
CA ALA A 228 -13.59 11.56 -27.11
C ALA A 228 -12.90 12.67 -27.91
N ILE A 229 -12.41 12.31 -29.08
CA ILE A 229 -11.95 13.27 -30.10
C ILE A 229 -13.17 13.66 -30.93
N GLU A 230 -13.40 14.95 -31.09
CA GLU A 230 -14.54 15.45 -31.91
C GLU A 230 -14.43 14.98 -33.35
N GLY A 231 -15.54 14.48 -33.89
CA GLY A 231 -15.64 13.97 -35.27
C GLY A 231 -15.55 12.43 -35.33
N SER A 232 -15.48 11.89 -36.54
CA SER A 232 -15.26 10.45 -36.81
C SER A 232 -14.03 10.27 -37.68
N PRO A 233 -12.82 10.61 -37.17
CA PRO A 233 -11.59 10.50 -37.95
C PRO A 233 -11.24 9.04 -38.25
N GLY A 234 -10.53 8.79 -39.34
CA GLY A 234 -10.00 7.48 -39.67
C GLY A 234 -8.89 7.07 -38.70
N ARG A 235 -8.54 5.76 -38.65
CA ARG A 235 -7.54 5.21 -37.74
C ARG A 235 -6.19 5.94 -37.83
N ALA A 236 -5.69 6.22 -39.05
CA ALA A 236 -4.40 6.90 -39.23
C ALA A 236 -4.39 8.35 -38.70
N GLU A 237 -5.52 9.05 -38.80
CA GLU A 237 -5.68 10.40 -38.26
C GLU A 237 -5.73 10.35 -36.72
N LEU A 238 -6.44 9.38 -36.13
CA LEU A 238 -6.47 9.14 -34.70
C LEU A 238 -5.08 8.80 -34.15
N GLU A 239 -4.32 7.93 -34.82
CA GLU A 239 -2.95 7.59 -34.40
C GLU A 239 -2.01 8.80 -34.38
N ASN A 240 -2.15 9.73 -35.33
CA ASN A 240 -1.39 10.98 -35.32
C ASN A 240 -1.80 11.89 -34.14
N ALA A 241 -3.10 12.03 -33.89
CA ALA A 241 -3.61 12.77 -32.73
C ALA A 241 -3.13 12.15 -31.41
N PHE A 242 -3.11 10.82 -31.31
CA PHE A 242 -2.64 10.10 -30.12
C PHE A 242 -1.15 10.29 -29.84
N LYS A 243 -0.30 10.37 -30.86
CA LYS A 243 1.14 10.71 -30.68
C LYS A 243 1.33 12.08 -30.03
N VAL A 244 0.50 13.06 -30.40
CA VAL A 244 0.51 14.40 -29.78
C VAL A 244 -0.06 14.34 -28.36
N ARG A 245 -1.18 13.62 -28.17
CA ARG A 245 -1.83 13.46 -26.88
C ARG A 245 -0.93 12.76 -25.87
N GLU A 246 -0.25 11.67 -26.28
CA GLU A 246 0.70 10.95 -25.45
C GLU A 246 1.79 11.88 -24.90
N LYS A 247 2.42 12.68 -25.75
CA LYS A 247 3.45 13.65 -25.33
C LYS A 247 2.92 14.65 -24.31
N THR A 248 1.67 15.10 -24.47
CA THR A 248 1.04 16.04 -23.55
C THR A 248 0.79 15.37 -22.18
N LEU A 249 0.21 14.17 -22.17
CA LEU A 249 -0.06 13.42 -20.96
C LEU A 249 1.23 13.01 -20.23
N ALA A 250 2.24 12.57 -21.01
CA ALA A 250 3.57 12.25 -20.47
C ALA A 250 4.19 13.46 -19.75
N ARG A 251 4.06 14.68 -20.32
CA ARG A 251 4.56 15.90 -19.68
C ARG A 251 3.79 16.21 -18.38
N ILE A 252 2.47 16.14 -18.39
CA ILE A 252 1.64 16.40 -17.20
C ILE A 252 2.04 15.45 -16.06
N ILE A 253 2.17 14.15 -16.35
CA ILE A 253 2.58 13.15 -15.37
C ILE A 253 4.02 13.40 -14.92
N HIS A 254 4.93 13.67 -15.86
CA HIS A 254 6.32 13.99 -15.55
C HIS A 254 6.42 15.20 -14.60
N ASP A 255 5.75 16.30 -14.90
CA ASP A 255 5.79 17.51 -14.06
C ASP A 255 5.25 17.24 -12.63
N ALA A 256 4.27 16.34 -12.49
CA ALA A 256 3.75 15.94 -11.20
C ALA A 256 4.69 15.01 -10.42
N THR A 257 5.46 14.18 -11.11
CA THR A 257 6.34 13.15 -10.51
C THR A 257 7.77 13.63 -10.26
N GLN A 258 8.22 14.69 -10.94
CA GLN A 258 9.63 15.17 -10.87
C GLN A 258 9.96 15.92 -9.57
N ARG A 259 8.97 16.39 -8.83
CA ARG A 259 9.23 17.19 -7.63
C ARG A 259 9.70 16.33 -6.49
N ILE A 260 10.98 16.43 -6.15
CA ILE A 260 11.51 15.91 -4.89
C ILE A 260 11.74 17.06 -3.92
N ARG A 261 11.68 16.77 -2.63
CA ARG A 261 12.08 17.69 -1.58
C ARG A 261 13.49 17.28 -1.14
N ALA A 262 14.45 18.22 -1.24
CA ALA A 262 15.80 17.94 -0.74
C ALA A 262 15.72 17.41 0.70
N SER A 263 16.33 16.25 0.92
CA SER A 263 16.36 15.64 2.26
C SER A 263 17.45 16.34 3.10
N PRO A 264 17.13 16.89 4.28
CA PRO A 264 18.12 17.51 5.15
C PRO A 264 19.08 16.47 5.76
N PHE A 265 18.78 15.18 5.62
CA PHE A 265 19.56 14.07 6.19
C PHE A 265 20.49 13.42 5.17
N LEU A 266 20.44 13.90 3.92
CA LEU A 266 21.23 13.38 2.81
C LEU A 266 22.53 14.18 2.65
N ARG A 267 23.65 13.47 2.57
CA ARG A 267 24.95 14.02 2.16
C ARG A 267 25.42 13.31 0.91
N VAL A 268 25.81 14.08 -0.09
CA VAL A 268 26.33 13.55 -1.34
C VAL A 268 27.85 13.65 -1.32
N GLU A 269 28.52 12.54 -1.57
CA GLU A 269 29.98 12.43 -1.68
C GLU A 269 30.34 11.89 -3.06
N HIS A 270 31.41 12.41 -3.63
CA HIS A 270 31.97 11.98 -4.92
C HIS A 270 33.46 11.69 -4.75
N PRO A 271 33.82 10.56 -4.11
CA PRO A 271 35.20 10.26 -3.76
C PRO A 271 36.08 9.92 -4.97
N GLU A 272 35.48 9.42 -6.05
CA GLU A 272 36.14 9.01 -7.29
C GLU A 272 35.31 9.47 -8.51
N PRO A 273 35.92 9.71 -9.68
CA PRO A 273 35.23 10.24 -10.86
C PRO A 273 33.98 9.46 -11.30
N HIS A 274 33.86 8.19 -10.91
CA HIS A 274 32.75 7.33 -11.34
C HIS A 274 31.92 6.81 -10.15
N VAL A 275 32.17 7.29 -8.91
CA VAL A 275 31.50 6.77 -7.71
C VAL A 275 30.75 7.88 -6.98
N TRP A 276 29.45 7.75 -6.87
CA TRP A 276 28.57 8.63 -6.11
C TRP A 276 28.04 7.91 -4.88
N ILE A 277 28.32 8.45 -3.70
CA ILE A 277 27.86 7.92 -2.42
C ILE A 277 26.87 8.91 -1.81
N LEU A 278 25.67 8.43 -1.53
CA LEU A 278 24.60 9.20 -0.92
C LEU A 278 24.42 8.69 0.52
N ARG A 279 24.97 9.44 1.50
CA ARG A 279 24.93 9.04 2.90
C ARG A 279 23.69 9.56 3.59
N VAL A 280 23.00 8.68 4.30
CA VAL A 280 21.81 9.01 5.10
C VAL A 280 22.07 8.57 6.53
N PHE A 281 21.78 9.48 7.48
CA PHE A 281 21.97 9.21 8.89
C PHE A 281 20.65 9.00 9.62
N PHE A 282 20.56 7.91 10.39
CA PHE A 282 19.42 7.53 11.19
C PHE A 282 19.74 7.39 12.67
N TYR A 283 18.75 7.67 13.50
CA TYR A 283 18.65 7.22 14.87
C TYR A 283 17.63 6.08 14.98
N THR A 284 17.85 5.15 15.93
CA THR A 284 16.91 4.08 16.23
C THR A 284 16.89 3.77 17.71
N ASP A 285 15.74 3.33 18.22
CA ASP A 285 15.58 2.75 19.55
C ASP A 285 15.36 1.22 19.50
N ILE A 286 15.56 0.62 18.34
CA ILE A 286 15.50 -0.82 18.14
C ILE A 286 16.76 -1.47 18.72
N GLU A 287 16.58 -2.28 19.76
CA GLU A 287 17.69 -2.90 20.51
C GLU A 287 18.37 -4.04 19.74
N ASP A 288 17.64 -4.71 18.83
CA ASP A 288 18.18 -5.81 18.02
C ASP A 288 19.09 -5.26 16.91
N SER A 289 20.39 -5.21 17.20
CA SER A 289 21.40 -4.76 16.24
C SER A 289 21.52 -5.65 15.00
N GLY A 290 21.19 -6.94 15.11
CA GLY A 290 21.15 -7.88 13.98
C GLY A 290 20.02 -7.54 13.03
N PHE A 291 18.84 -7.25 13.56
CA PHE A 291 17.70 -6.80 12.77
C PHE A 291 17.98 -5.44 12.09
N VAL A 292 18.53 -4.48 12.84
CA VAL A 292 18.93 -3.16 12.30
C VAL A 292 19.98 -3.32 11.18
N GLY A 293 20.96 -4.20 11.36
CA GLY A 293 21.93 -4.55 10.34
C GLY A 293 21.29 -5.14 9.09
N SER A 294 20.33 -6.03 9.25
CA SER A 294 19.58 -6.65 8.13
C SER A 294 18.77 -5.62 7.34
N ILE A 295 18.14 -4.64 8.00
CA ILE A 295 17.46 -3.53 7.32
C ILE A 295 18.46 -2.71 6.51
N LYS A 296 19.57 -2.32 7.13
CA LYS A 296 20.64 -1.55 6.47
C LYS A 296 21.11 -2.25 5.19
N GLU A 297 21.48 -3.52 5.29
CA GLU A 297 21.92 -4.33 4.13
C GLU A 297 20.83 -4.41 3.05
N ALA A 298 19.57 -4.62 3.46
CA ALA A 298 18.44 -4.73 2.56
C ALA A 298 18.26 -3.45 1.74
N VAL A 299 18.24 -2.27 2.38
CA VAL A 299 18.03 -1.01 1.67
C VAL A 299 19.23 -0.60 0.84
N GLU A 300 20.47 -0.77 1.33
CA GLU A 300 21.69 -0.46 0.59
C GLU A 300 21.85 -1.34 -0.67
N LYS A 301 21.43 -2.59 -0.60
CA LYS A 301 21.40 -3.50 -1.76
C LYS A 301 20.45 -3.02 -2.84
N VAL A 302 19.26 -2.54 -2.47
CA VAL A 302 18.25 -2.06 -3.43
C VAL A 302 18.65 -0.69 -3.99
N TRP A 303 19.18 0.22 -3.14
CA TRP A 303 19.64 1.55 -3.53
C TRP A 303 21.10 1.54 -4.04
N ARG A 304 21.38 0.63 -4.95
CA ARG A 304 22.68 0.54 -5.64
C ARG A 304 22.46 0.31 -7.13
N GLN A 305 23.15 1.10 -7.95
CA GLN A 305 23.08 0.99 -9.40
C GLN A 305 24.47 1.19 -10.01
N ARG A 306 24.74 0.41 -11.05
CA ARG A 306 25.84 0.65 -11.99
C ARG A 306 25.27 0.84 -13.37
N ASP A 307 25.78 1.78 -14.11
CA ASP A 307 25.43 1.96 -15.51
C ASP A 307 26.54 1.47 -16.44
N GLY A 308 26.25 1.51 -17.76
CA GLY A 308 27.18 1.03 -18.79
C GLY A 308 28.46 1.85 -18.94
N ASP A 309 28.53 3.03 -18.30
CA ASP A 309 29.70 3.93 -18.30
C ASP A 309 30.56 3.76 -17.05
N ASP A 310 30.47 2.61 -16.37
CA ASP A 310 31.13 2.27 -15.10
C ASP A 310 30.81 3.23 -13.94
N LYS A 311 29.81 4.12 -14.09
CA LYS A 311 29.36 4.98 -13.00
C LYS A 311 28.61 4.16 -11.96
N GLU A 312 29.04 4.24 -10.71
CA GLU A 312 28.42 3.59 -9.57
C GLU A 312 27.70 4.61 -8.70
N PHE A 313 26.42 4.35 -8.45
CA PHE A 313 25.59 5.11 -7.52
C PHE A 313 25.16 4.19 -6.39
N ARG A 314 25.32 4.64 -5.14
CA ARG A 314 24.85 3.87 -3.99
C ARG A 314 24.42 4.77 -2.83
N VAL A 315 23.42 4.29 -2.09
CA VAL A 315 23.08 4.85 -0.79
C VAL A 315 23.83 4.08 0.29
N GLU A 316 24.40 4.79 1.24
CA GLU A 316 24.99 4.23 2.47
C GLU A 316 24.24 4.77 3.68
N VAL A 317 23.76 3.87 4.53
CA VAL A 317 22.96 4.19 5.71
C VAL A 317 23.82 4.05 6.96
N SER A 318 23.89 5.11 7.77
CA SER A 318 24.51 5.07 9.10
C SER A 318 23.42 5.14 10.16
N ILE A 319 23.45 4.25 11.15
CA ILE A 319 22.41 4.14 12.16
C ILE A 319 23.05 4.21 13.55
N SER A 320 22.58 5.16 14.37
CA SER A 320 22.98 5.30 15.77
C SER A 320 21.84 4.85 16.69
N PHE A 321 22.16 3.97 17.62
CA PHE A 321 21.21 3.48 18.61
C PHE A 321 21.10 4.47 19.78
N ILE A 322 19.86 4.77 20.19
CA ILE A 322 19.54 5.52 21.40
C ILE A 322 18.59 4.66 22.24
N PRO A 323 18.98 4.25 23.46
CA PRO A 323 18.10 3.48 24.32
C PRO A 323 16.79 4.21 24.62
N ALA A 324 15.67 3.51 24.56
CA ALA A 324 14.35 4.08 24.82
C ALA A 324 14.26 4.79 26.19
N ALA A 325 14.93 4.25 27.22
CA ALA A 325 15.03 4.92 28.51
C ALA A 325 15.70 6.30 28.45
N GLY A 326 16.57 6.52 27.47
CA GLY A 326 17.19 7.83 27.20
C GLY A 326 16.27 8.81 26.51
N LEU A 327 15.29 8.31 25.75
CA LEU A 327 14.29 9.11 25.05
C LEU A 327 13.14 9.54 25.98
N TYR A 328 12.71 8.67 26.87
CA TYR A 328 11.55 8.87 27.77
C TYR A 328 11.96 9.30 29.18
N ARG A 329 12.91 10.27 29.31
CA ARG A 329 13.37 10.74 30.62
C ARG A 329 12.31 11.45 31.45
N GLU A 330 11.40 12.16 30.79
CA GLU A 330 10.38 13.02 31.38
C GLU A 330 8.95 12.53 31.15
N ALA A 331 8.77 11.41 30.46
CA ALA A 331 7.46 10.85 30.13
C ALA A 331 7.47 9.31 30.35
N PRO A 332 6.32 8.70 30.64
CA PRO A 332 6.24 7.24 30.69
C PRO A 332 6.56 6.62 29.32
N MET A 333 7.46 5.65 29.33
CA MET A 333 7.77 4.86 28.14
C MET A 333 6.57 3.98 27.77
N PRO A 334 6.22 3.88 26.47
CA PRO A 334 5.15 2.98 26.03
C PRO A 334 5.46 1.53 26.37
N ASP A 335 4.45 0.76 26.73
CA ASP A 335 4.58 -0.67 26.91
C ASP A 335 4.93 -1.37 25.60
N THR A 336 5.59 -2.53 25.71
CA THR A 336 5.84 -3.39 24.55
C THR A 336 4.49 -3.84 23.97
N GLY A 337 4.32 -3.64 22.65
CA GLY A 337 3.07 -3.93 21.96
C GLY A 337 2.06 -2.75 21.92
N ALA A 338 2.35 -1.63 22.59
CA ALA A 338 1.51 -0.45 22.48
C ALA A 338 1.64 0.20 21.10
N GLU A 339 0.53 0.71 20.55
CA GLU A 339 0.55 1.62 19.41
C GLU A 339 1.12 2.96 19.85
N ILE A 340 2.03 3.52 19.07
CA ILE A 340 2.64 4.82 19.35
C ILE A 340 2.22 5.88 18.33
N ASP A 341 2.12 7.12 18.77
CA ASP A 341 2.12 8.28 17.88
C ASP A 341 3.56 8.47 17.35
N GLY A 342 3.81 7.92 16.17
CA GLY A 342 5.13 7.94 15.55
C GLY A 342 5.70 9.34 15.33
N GLY A 343 4.82 10.34 15.10
CA GLY A 343 5.23 11.72 14.95
C GLY A 343 5.78 12.31 16.25
N ARG A 344 5.09 12.10 17.36
CA ARG A 344 5.54 12.52 18.68
C ARG A 344 6.78 11.76 19.12
N HIS A 345 6.80 10.46 18.88
CA HIS A 345 7.95 9.62 19.21
C HIS A 345 9.21 10.07 18.46
N ALA A 346 9.11 10.37 17.17
CA ALA A 346 10.23 10.87 16.38
C ALA A 346 10.81 12.21 16.90
N LEU A 347 10.01 13.03 17.59
CA LEU A 347 10.49 14.29 18.18
C LEU A 347 11.39 14.09 19.40
N LEU A 348 11.40 12.90 20.01
CA LEU A 348 12.28 12.57 21.14
C LEU A 348 13.73 12.34 20.70
N PHE A 349 13.98 12.06 19.43
CA PHE A 349 15.31 11.86 18.87
C PHE A 349 15.96 13.20 18.47
N PRO A 350 17.30 13.28 18.39
CA PRO A 350 18.00 14.44 17.85
C PRO A 350 17.50 14.82 16.46
N SER A 351 17.45 16.11 16.15
CA SER A 351 16.82 16.63 14.94
C SER A 351 17.68 16.54 13.67
N ASP A 352 18.95 16.19 13.81
CA ASP A 352 19.97 16.15 12.74
C ASP A 352 20.01 14.81 11.96
N GLY A 353 19.14 13.86 12.30
CA GLY A 353 19.01 12.58 11.60
C GLY A 353 17.55 12.17 11.34
N ALA A 354 17.36 11.25 10.41
CA ALA A 354 16.11 10.53 10.26
C ALA A 354 15.92 9.53 11.42
N VAL A 355 14.75 8.94 11.57
CA VAL A 355 14.43 8.01 12.65
C VAL A 355 13.93 6.69 12.07
N MET A 356 14.30 5.58 12.67
CA MET A 356 13.71 4.27 12.41
C MET A 356 13.27 3.65 13.73
N THR A 357 12.00 3.34 13.84
CA THR A 357 11.40 2.80 15.07
C THR A 357 10.27 1.81 14.74
N THR A 358 9.63 1.25 15.76
CA THR A 358 8.47 0.36 15.65
C THR A 358 7.23 1.03 16.24
N GLY A 359 6.07 0.40 16.13
CA GLY A 359 4.85 0.85 16.81
C GLY A 359 3.73 1.32 15.90
N ALA A 360 3.86 1.13 14.60
CA ALA A 360 2.79 1.35 13.63
C ALA A 360 1.93 0.11 13.41
N LEU A 361 0.71 0.29 12.90
CA LEU A 361 -0.14 -0.81 12.40
C LEU A 361 0.35 -1.35 11.05
N ALA A 362 1.00 -0.51 10.27
CA ALA A 362 1.67 -0.87 9.02
C ALA A 362 2.92 -0.01 8.87
N THR A 363 3.95 -0.54 8.22
CA THR A 363 5.18 0.21 7.95
C THR A 363 4.88 1.41 7.04
N HIS A 364 5.32 2.58 7.45
CA HIS A 364 5.15 3.83 6.70
C HIS A 364 6.14 4.90 7.17
N VAL A 365 6.26 5.96 6.39
CA VAL A 365 7.01 7.17 6.79
C VAL A 365 6.06 8.25 7.32
N PHE A 366 6.40 8.81 8.47
CA PHE A 366 5.78 10.01 8.98
C PHE A 366 6.85 11.07 9.29
N GLY A 367 6.81 12.17 8.57
CA GLY A 367 7.81 13.22 8.68
C GLY A 367 9.22 12.73 8.34
N ARG A 368 10.08 12.58 9.34
CA ARG A 368 11.45 12.07 9.22
C ARG A 368 11.62 10.63 9.74
N ALA A 369 10.52 9.95 10.07
CA ALA A 369 10.58 8.62 10.69
C ALA A 369 10.00 7.54 9.80
N ILE A 370 10.75 6.44 9.64
CA ILE A 370 10.24 5.15 9.20
C ILE A 370 9.73 4.44 10.44
N ILE A 371 8.43 4.15 10.50
CA ILE A 371 7.79 3.48 11.62
C ILE A 371 7.36 2.10 11.16
N LEU A 372 8.02 1.08 11.70
CA LEU A 372 7.78 -0.31 11.31
C LEU A 372 6.49 -0.84 11.92
N GLY A 373 5.69 -1.46 11.07
CA GLY A 373 4.51 -2.24 11.45
C GLY A 373 4.83 -3.72 11.67
N PRO A 374 3.84 -4.53 12.10
CA PRO A 374 4.05 -5.92 12.52
C PRO A 374 4.10 -6.93 11.37
N HIS A 375 3.71 -6.51 10.16
CA HIS A 375 3.63 -7.41 9.01
C HIS A 375 5.02 -7.73 8.45
N ASP A 376 5.15 -8.92 7.86
CA ASP A 376 6.34 -9.28 7.11
C ASP A 376 6.67 -8.20 6.08
N ILE A 377 7.94 -7.80 6.00
CA ILE A 377 8.37 -6.68 5.16
C ILE A 377 9.47 -7.12 4.20
N ALA A 378 9.30 -6.81 2.92
CA ALA A 378 10.29 -7.10 1.90
C ALA A 378 11.34 -5.96 1.77
N PRO A 379 12.58 -6.26 1.35
CA PRO A 379 13.62 -5.26 1.11
C PRO A 379 13.19 -4.08 0.25
N ARG A 380 12.41 -4.31 -0.82
CA ARG A 380 11.93 -3.23 -1.68
C ARG A 380 10.93 -2.31 -0.99
N VAL A 381 10.10 -2.84 -0.09
CA VAL A 381 9.20 -2.01 0.70
C VAL A 381 10.00 -1.11 1.64
N LEU A 382 11.01 -1.64 2.33
CA LEU A 382 11.93 -0.84 3.15
C LEU A 382 12.65 0.23 2.32
N ALA A 383 13.09 -0.13 1.12
CA ALA A 383 13.77 0.79 0.21
C ALA A 383 12.82 1.87 -0.34
N HIS A 384 11.54 1.57 -0.55
CA HIS A 384 10.50 2.54 -0.88
C HIS A 384 10.31 3.54 0.27
N GLU A 385 10.18 3.06 1.51
CA GLU A 385 10.06 3.94 2.68
C GLU A 385 11.31 4.80 2.88
N LEU A 386 12.50 4.24 2.62
CA LEU A 386 13.73 5.05 2.57
C LEU A 386 13.64 6.13 1.48
N GLY A 387 13.04 5.84 0.34
CA GLY A 387 12.80 6.81 -0.74
C GLY A 387 12.07 8.07 -0.25
N HIS A 388 11.10 7.93 0.66
CA HIS A 388 10.43 9.08 1.28
C HIS A 388 11.38 9.91 2.16
N ILE A 389 12.26 9.28 2.90
CA ILE A 389 13.32 9.98 3.68
C ILE A 389 14.29 10.69 2.75
N LEU A 390 14.56 10.13 1.57
CA LEU A 390 15.40 10.72 0.53
C LEU A 390 14.72 11.89 -0.21
N GLY A 391 13.42 12.10 0.02
CA GLY A 391 12.66 13.26 -0.51
C GLY A 391 11.70 12.92 -1.63
N PHE A 392 11.59 11.67 -2.05
CA PHE A 392 10.65 11.24 -3.09
C PHE A 392 9.22 11.15 -2.56
N ARG A 393 8.27 11.35 -3.46
CA ARG A 393 6.84 11.12 -3.23
C ARG A 393 6.40 9.83 -3.88
N ASP A 394 5.26 9.32 -3.42
CA ASP A 394 4.57 8.26 -4.14
C ASP A 394 4.28 8.66 -5.59
N LEU A 395 4.42 7.70 -6.49
CA LEU A 395 4.08 7.82 -7.90
C LEU A 395 2.76 7.10 -8.22
N TYR A 396 1.86 7.06 -7.25
CA TYR A 396 0.47 6.67 -7.46
C TYR A 396 -0.44 7.86 -7.20
N PHE A 397 -1.46 7.99 -8.05
CA PHE A 397 -2.42 9.08 -7.99
C PHE A 397 -3.80 8.54 -7.66
N ARG A 398 -4.58 9.37 -6.96
CA ARG A 398 -5.93 9.02 -6.55
C ARG A 398 -6.94 9.79 -7.35
N GLY A 399 -7.95 9.05 -7.85
CA GLY A 399 -9.16 9.60 -8.44
C GLY A 399 -10.32 9.42 -7.48
N TYR A 400 -11.27 10.34 -7.51
CA TYR A 400 -12.41 10.37 -6.61
C TYR A 400 -13.70 10.51 -7.41
N LYS A 401 -14.64 9.58 -7.19
CA LYS A 401 -15.96 9.61 -7.80
C LYS A 401 -17.02 9.64 -6.74
N ASP A 402 -17.87 10.66 -6.79
CA ASP A 402 -19.04 10.76 -5.92
C ASP A 402 -20.11 9.75 -6.38
N LEU A 403 -20.50 8.86 -5.49
CA LEU A 403 -21.54 7.85 -5.71
C LEU A 403 -22.85 8.23 -5.00
N GLY A 404 -23.00 9.48 -4.55
CA GLY A 404 -24.17 9.95 -3.82
C GLY A 404 -24.38 9.17 -2.51
N PRO A 405 -25.55 8.50 -2.34
CA PRO A 405 -25.85 7.75 -1.11
C PRO A 405 -24.89 6.62 -0.79
N ASP A 406 -24.22 6.08 -1.81
CA ASP A 406 -23.20 5.04 -1.64
C ASP A 406 -21.82 5.58 -1.24
N GLY A 407 -21.69 6.90 -1.07
CA GLY A 407 -20.48 7.56 -0.63
C GLY A 407 -19.52 7.87 -1.77
N LEU A 408 -18.22 7.75 -1.50
CA LEU A 408 -17.18 8.05 -2.46
C LEU A 408 -16.51 6.75 -2.92
N GLN A 409 -16.24 6.68 -4.22
CA GLN A 409 -15.31 5.73 -4.76
C GLN A 409 -13.94 6.38 -4.86
N VAL A 410 -12.97 5.79 -4.20
CA VAL A 410 -11.55 6.15 -4.37
C VAL A 410 -10.93 5.17 -5.34
N MET A 411 -10.27 5.69 -6.35
CA MET A 411 -9.52 4.92 -7.32
C MET A 411 -8.04 5.26 -7.14
N GLU A 412 -7.16 4.29 -7.28
CA GLU A 412 -5.72 4.51 -7.16
C GLU A 412 -5.01 3.89 -8.36
N VAL A 413 -4.16 4.67 -9.02
CA VAL A 413 -3.40 4.26 -10.20
C VAL A 413 -1.92 4.51 -10.01
N MET A 414 -1.08 3.55 -10.37
CA MET A 414 0.37 3.70 -10.42
C MET A 414 0.77 4.38 -11.73
N ALA A 415 1.40 5.55 -11.66
CA ALA A 415 1.86 6.26 -12.84
C ALA A 415 3.06 5.57 -13.50
N GLU A 416 3.96 5.04 -12.70
CA GLU A 416 5.19 4.40 -13.14
C GLU A 416 5.38 3.08 -12.37
N PRO A 417 4.74 1.98 -12.82
CA PRO A 417 4.76 0.72 -12.10
C PRO A 417 6.13 0.01 -12.06
N ASP A 418 7.09 0.43 -12.89
CA ASP A 418 8.48 -0.05 -12.84
C ASP A 418 9.34 0.71 -11.83
N ASP A 419 8.87 1.85 -11.34
CA ASP A 419 9.56 2.68 -10.35
C ASP A 419 9.24 2.22 -8.93
N ILE A 420 10.25 2.17 -8.07
CA ILE A 420 10.08 1.76 -6.67
C ILE A 420 9.11 2.67 -5.91
N MET A 421 9.05 3.95 -6.25
CA MET A 421 8.12 4.89 -5.63
C MET A 421 6.68 4.74 -6.13
N GLY A 422 6.48 4.09 -7.28
CA GLY A 422 5.17 3.72 -7.82
C GLY A 422 4.71 2.33 -7.39
N ASN A 423 5.66 1.41 -7.21
CA ASN A 423 5.37 0.01 -6.91
C ASN A 423 6.43 -0.58 -5.96
N PRO A 424 6.26 -0.46 -4.64
CA PRO A 424 7.24 -0.98 -3.69
C PRO A 424 7.40 -2.50 -3.72
N GLY A 425 6.43 -3.24 -4.28
CA GLY A 425 6.51 -4.71 -4.36
C GLY A 425 7.45 -5.22 -5.45
N THR A 426 7.47 -4.56 -6.61
CA THR A 426 8.18 -5.04 -7.81
C THR A 426 8.95 -3.96 -8.56
N GLY A 427 8.78 -2.69 -8.21
CA GLY A 427 9.49 -1.56 -8.80
C GLY A 427 10.99 -1.58 -8.51
N ARG A 428 11.72 -0.76 -9.23
CA ARG A 428 13.18 -0.67 -9.16
C ARG A 428 13.63 0.74 -8.83
N VAL A 429 14.76 0.85 -8.15
CA VAL A 429 15.49 2.11 -8.08
C VAL A 429 16.10 2.37 -9.45
N LEU A 430 15.87 3.57 -9.99
CA LEU A 430 16.31 3.98 -11.32
C LEU A 430 17.42 5.04 -11.20
N ARG A 431 18.27 5.17 -12.21
CA ARG A 431 19.36 6.17 -12.26
C ARG A 431 18.85 7.59 -11.96
N ARG A 432 17.70 7.95 -12.51
CA ARG A 432 17.08 9.27 -12.27
C ARG A 432 16.83 9.59 -10.78
N HIS A 433 16.69 8.59 -9.91
CA HIS A 433 16.57 8.85 -8.46
C HIS A 433 17.87 9.44 -7.91
N PHE A 434 19.01 8.86 -8.28
CA PHE A 434 20.32 9.38 -7.87
C PHE A 434 20.59 10.75 -8.46
N GLU A 435 20.31 10.94 -9.75
CA GLU A 435 20.46 12.23 -10.44
C GLU A 435 19.69 13.33 -9.71
N ARG A 436 18.41 13.10 -9.40
CA ARG A 436 17.59 14.08 -8.67
C ARG A 436 18.07 14.36 -7.24
N MET A 437 18.55 13.34 -6.53
CA MET A 437 19.12 13.56 -5.20
C MET A 437 20.39 14.41 -5.26
N ILE A 438 21.26 14.12 -6.21
CA ILE A 438 22.51 14.87 -6.41
C ILE A 438 22.18 16.32 -6.78
N GLU A 439 21.30 16.55 -7.75
CA GLU A 439 20.84 17.88 -8.13
C GLU A 439 20.20 18.64 -6.97
N SER A 440 19.35 17.99 -6.18
CA SER A 440 18.68 18.60 -5.03
C SER A 440 19.62 18.99 -3.92
N ALA A 441 20.78 18.34 -3.83
CA ALA A 441 21.87 18.65 -2.91
C ALA A 441 22.87 19.69 -3.46
N GLY A 442 22.62 20.26 -4.63
CA GLY A 442 23.50 21.23 -5.29
C GLY A 442 24.69 20.61 -6.02
N GLY A 443 24.71 19.29 -6.21
CA GLY A 443 25.72 18.61 -7.03
C GLY A 443 25.45 18.77 -8.53
N VAL A 444 26.50 18.73 -9.32
CA VAL A 444 26.41 18.74 -10.80
C VAL A 444 26.87 17.37 -11.28
N LEU A 445 26.02 16.70 -12.07
CA LEU A 445 26.42 15.51 -12.81
C LEU A 445 27.06 15.97 -14.12
N GLU A 446 28.35 15.71 -14.29
CA GLU A 446 28.97 15.85 -15.60
C GLU A 446 28.33 14.83 -16.57
N GLN A 447 27.79 15.37 -17.67
CA GLN A 447 27.07 14.59 -18.70
C GLN A 447 28.04 13.70 -19.47
#